data_4ee4fa6bce4849b23f1df7b856edd62a
#
_entry.id   4ee4fa6bce4849b23f1df7b856edd62a
#
_cell.length_a   1.000
_cell.length_b   1.000
_cell.length_c   1.000
_cell.angle_alpha   90.00
_cell.angle_beta   90.00
_cell.angle_gamma   90.00
#
_symmetry.space_group_name_H-M   'P 1'
#
loop_
_entity.id
_entity.type
_entity.pdbx_description
1 polymer ?
#
loop_
_entity_poly.entity_id
_entity_poly.type
_entity_poly.pdbx_seq_one_letter_code
_entity_poly.pdbx_strand_id
1 'polypeptide(L)'
;MLLTSSLWGSSFLMMKYALEELDAFNIAFYRILIGMIFINLIDFKKTSFSLRQHFELSMVGLLWMSFPFYLFAKAEETITSSLAGLINGSTPIFISLIAVLVFKSKITKKQVLYLITGFVGIYFVSFGFSNAFSEFDLGALLALLAAISYGIAINIVQPLIKEHGSLKTLKIALRYAVIISFVLLIINSTPSVPTYNVSLFPLLMLGVGSSGIAFLSFYNLIDDVGAVAGSITVYIIPIFSTIFGFTFLNEATEVIQLIGIFIVIFSAFQFSRINN
;
A
#
# COMPACT_ATOMS: atom_id res chain seq x y z
N MET A 1 -7.50 0.90 13.29
CA MET A 1 -7.94 1.43 11.97
C MET A 1 -7.46 2.86 11.73
N LEU A 2 -7.92 3.87 12.47
CA LEU A 2 -7.53 5.29 12.22
C LEU A 2 -6.01 5.52 12.28
N LEU A 3 -5.31 4.97 13.27
CA LEU A 3 -3.85 5.06 13.36
C LEU A 3 -3.17 4.47 12.10
N THR A 4 -3.59 3.31 11.66
CA THR A 4 -3.02 2.66 10.47
C THR A 4 -3.26 3.51 9.22
N SER A 5 -4.49 4.00 9.04
CA SER A 5 -4.86 4.83 7.89
C SER A 5 -4.13 6.17 7.88
N SER A 6 -3.93 6.81 9.04
CA SER A 6 -3.18 8.07 9.13
C SER A 6 -1.70 7.87 8.83
N LEU A 7 -1.08 6.81 9.35
CA LEU A 7 0.32 6.47 9.07
C LEU A 7 0.54 6.11 7.59
N TRP A 8 -0.38 5.38 6.97
CA TRP A 8 -0.29 5.08 5.55
C TRP A 8 -0.64 6.30 4.68
N GLY A 9 -1.61 7.13 5.08
CA GLY A 9 -1.91 8.38 4.37
C GLY A 9 -0.76 9.38 4.41
N SER A 10 -0.07 9.50 5.56
CA SER A 10 1.13 10.35 5.67
C SER A 10 2.32 9.79 4.89
N SER A 11 2.34 8.50 4.53
CA SER A 11 3.47 7.91 3.81
C SER A 11 3.67 8.52 2.42
N PHE A 12 2.61 8.96 1.76
CA PHE A 12 2.68 9.65 0.47
C PHE A 12 3.36 11.02 0.60
N LEU A 13 3.00 11.81 1.62
CA LEU A 13 3.71 13.05 1.95
C LEU A 13 5.19 12.79 2.24
N MET A 14 5.50 11.78 3.04
CA MET A 14 6.89 11.45 3.39
C MET A 14 7.69 10.96 2.20
N MET A 15 7.07 10.24 1.24
CA MET A 15 7.72 9.86 -0.01
C MET A 15 8.06 11.08 -0.85
N LYS A 16 7.17 12.08 -0.99
CA LYS A 16 7.47 13.33 -1.69
C LYS A 16 8.70 14.03 -1.12
N TYR A 17 8.79 14.18 0.19
CA TYR A 17 9.98 14.76 0.82
C TYR A 17 11.25 13.91 0.61
N ALA A 18 11.15 12.60 0.69
CA ALA A 18 12.30 11.73 0.46
C ALA A 18 12.80 11.78 -0.99
N LEU A 19 11.89 11.98 -1.97
CA LEU A 19 12.21 12.14 -3.40
C LEU A 19 13.01 13.40 -3.72
N GLU A 20 13.05 14.38 -2.83
CA GLU A 20 13.92 15.57 -3.00
C GLU A 20 15.40 15.20 -3.00
N GLU A 21 15.77 14.07 -2.40
CA GLU A 21 17.19 13.65 -2.27
C GLU A 21 17.43 12.24 -2.82
N LEU A 22 16.48 11.34 -2.73
CA LEU A 22 16.64 9.92 -3.01
C LEU A 22 15.75 9.49 -4.17
N ASP A 23 16.23 8.56 -4.98
CA ASP A 23 15.40 7.89 -5.98
C ASP A 23 14.45 6.85 -5.36
N ALA A 24 13.49 6.38 -6.16
CA ALA A 24 12.44 5.45 -5.74
C ALA A 24 13.00 4.11 -5.19
N PHE A 25 14.14 3.60 -5.72
CA PHE A 25 14.75 2.35 -5.24
C PHE A 25 15.36 2.53 -3.85
N ASN A 26 16.06 3.65 -3.62
CA ASN A 26 16.64 4.01 -2.32
C ASN A 26 15.53 4.16 -1.28
N ILE A 27 14.45 4.90 -1.60
CA ILE A 27 13.31 5.09 -0.69
C ILE A 27 12.66 3.74 -0.33
N ALA A 28 12.37 2.90 -1.32
CA ALA A 28 11.79 1.58 -1.08
C ALA A 28 12.67 0.71 -0.19
N PHE A 29 13.98 0.68 -0.44
CA PHE A 29 14.92 -0.10 0.35
C PHE A 29 15.03 0.41 1.79
N TYR A 30 15.31 1.71 2.00
CA TYR A 30 15.52 2.24 3.35
C TYR A 30 14.27 2.16 4.22
N ARG A 31 13.08 2.45 3.67
CA ARG A 31 11.85 2.31 4.47
C ARG A 31 11.59 0.88 4.92
N ILE A 32 11.90 -0.12 4.08
CA ILE A 32 11.75 -1.52 4.43
C ILE A 32 12.81 -1.94 5.45
N LEU A 33 14.06 -1.53 5.26
CA LEU A 33 15.17 -1.82 6.17
C LEU A 33 14.90 -1.27 7.57
N ILE A 34 14.49 -0.01 7.68
CA ILE A 34 14.16 0.63 8.97
C ILE A 34 12.97 -0.08 9.62
N GLY A 35 11.93 -0.41 8.86
CA GLY A 35 10.78 -1.16 9.36
C GLY A 35 11.15 -2.56 9.85
N MET A 36 12.03 -3.26 9.13
CA MET A 36 12.55 -4.56 9.52
C MET A 36 13.37 -4.48 10.81
N ILE A 37 14.26 -3.49 10.93
CA ILE A 37 15.05 -3.26 12.15
C ILE A 37 14.10 -3.02 13.32
N PHE A 38 13.14 -2.10 13.18
CA PHE A 38 12.16 -1.78 14.22
C PHE A 38 11.37 -3.02 14.69
N ILE A 39 10.83 -3.81 13.76
CA ILE A 39 10.05 -5.02 14.09
C ILE A 39 10.94 -6.08 14.75
N ASN A 40 12.20 -6.23 14.38
CA ASN A 40 13.10 -7.17 15.04
C ASN A 40 13.50 -6.73 16.46
N LEU A 41 13.46 -5.42 16.78
CA LEU A 41 13.69 -4.93 18.16
C LEU A 41 12.52 -5.24 19.10
N ILE A 42 11.31 -5.45 18.58
CA ILE A 42 10.13 -5.78 19.40
C ILE A 42 10.12 -7.27 19.81
N ASP A 43 10.60 -8.17 18.92
CA ASP A 43 10.58 -9.60 19.19
C ASP A 43 11.85 -10.28 18.67
N PHE A 44 12.57 -10.94 19.58
CA PHE A 44 13.78 -11.71 19.29
C PHE A 44 13.53 -13.22 19.13
N LYS A 45 12.30 -13.69 19.29
CA LYS A 45 11.98 -15.12 19.22
C LYS A 45 12.22 -15.67 17.82
N LYS A 46 12.89 -16.83 17.77
CA LYS A 46 13.03 -17.58 16.51
C LYS A 46 11.67 -18.16 16.12
N THR A 47 11.39 -18.11 14.83
CA THR A 47 10.17 -18.65 14.22
C THR A 47 10.56 -19.68 13.20
N SER A 48 9.88 -20.82 13.17
CA SER A 48 10.05 -21.85 12.14
C SER A 48 8.86 -21.78 11.18
N PHE A 49 9.15 -21.71 9.90
CA PHE A 49 8.20 -21.82 8.80
C PHE A 49 8.63 -22.97 7.90
N SER A 50 7.70 -23.63 7.23
CA SER A 50 8.01 -24.61 6.21
C SER A 50 8.63 -23.95 4.97
N LEU A 51 9.29 -24.72 4.12
CA LEU A 51 9.88 -24.19 2.88
C LEU A 51 8.85 -23.53 1.98
N ARG A 52 7.64 -24.10 1.89
CA ARG A 52 6.51 -23.51 1.17
C ARG A 52 6.10 -22.14 1.75
N GLN A 53 5.97 -22.05 3.07
CA GLN A 53 5.62 -20.80 3.75
C GLN A 53 6.71 -19.73 3.58
N HIS A 54 7.99 -20.11 3.55
CA HIS A 54 9.08 -19.21 3.21
C HIS A 54 8.93 -18.65 1.79
N PHE A 55 8.56 -19.49 0.81
CA PHE A 55 8.27 -19.03 -0.56
C PHE A 55 7.06 -18.08 -0.57
N GLU A 56 5.96 -18.42 0.09
CA GLU A 56 4.77 -17.56 0.20
C GLU A 56 5.12 -16.20 0.85
N LEU A 57 5.93 -16.20 1.92
CA LEU A 57 6.40 -14.97 2.58
C LEU A 57 7.38 -14.16 1.73
N SER A 58 8.17 -14.79 0.89
CA SER A 58 9.01 -14.08 -0.09
C SER A 58 8.16 -13.38 -1.15
N MET A 59 7.07 -14.03 -1.61
CA MET A 59 6.10 -13.40 -2.52
C MET A 59 5.37 -12.22 -1.83
N VAL A 60 5.01 -12.35 -0.56
CA VAL A 60 4.45 -11.24 0.22
C VAL A 60 5.46 -10.09 0.34
N GLY A 61 6.73 -10.38 0.63
CA GLY A 61 7.81 -9.38 0.67
C GLY A 61 7.98 -8.65 -0.67
N LEU A 62 7.90 -9.38 -1.78
CA LEU A 62 7.95 -8.80 -3.13
C LEU A 62 6.70 -7.97 -3.43
N LEU A 63 5.51 -8.57 -3.31
CA LEU A 63 4.25 -8.03 -3.85
C LEU A 63 3.54 -7.06 -2.92
N TRP A 64 3.89 -7.02 -1.63
CA TRP A 64 3.30 -6.06 -0.69
C TRP A 64 4.27 -4.97 -0.22
N MET A 65 5.57 -5.17 -0.41
CA MET A 65 6.57 -4.23 0.12
C MET A 65 7.53 -3.76 -0.97
N SER A 66 8.44 -4.61 -1.47
CA SER A 66 9.52 -4.19 -2.35
C SER A 66 9.03 -3.56 -3.65
N PHE A 67 8.22 -4.28 -4.40
CA PHE A 67 7.72 -3.83 -5.70
C PHE A 67 6.73 -2.65 -5.58
N PRO A 68 5.66 -2.72 -4.77
CA PRO A 68 4.71 -1.61 -4.71
C PRO A 68 5.28 -0.35 -4.05
N PHE A 69 6.20 -0.45 -3.10
CA PHE A 69 6.82 0.74 -2.52
C PHE A 69 7.70 1.47 -3.53
N TYR A 70 8.44 0.73 -4.37
CA TYR A 70 9.13 1.30 -5.50
C TYR A 70 8.14 1.95 -6.49
N LEU A 71 7.06 1.25 -6.86
CA LEU A 71 6.07 1.76 -7.81
C LEU A 71 5.39 3.03 -7.32
N PHE A 72 5.00 3.12 -6.05
CA PHE A 72 4.42 4.34 -5.48
C PHE A 72 5.44 5.48 -5.44
N ALA A 73 6.67 5.24 -4.99
CA ALA A 73 7.71 6.27 -5.00
C ALA A 73 8.00 6.75 -6.44
N LYS A 74 8.08 5.84 -7.41
CA LYS A 74 8.26 6.18 -8.83
C LYS A 74 7.06 6.91 -9.42
N ALA A 75 5.85 6.53 -9.03
CA ALA A 75 4.63 7.22 -9.42
C ALA A 75 4.62 8.68 -8.95
N GLU A 76 5.02 8.93 -7.71
CA GLU A 76 5.05 10.26 -7.12
C GLU A 76 6.11 11.19 -7.71
N GLU A 77 7.00 10.72 -8.58
CA GLU A 77 7.83 11.61 -9.38
C GLU A 77 6.98 12.45 -10.37
N THR A 78 5.81 11.97 -10.79
CA THR A 78 4.93 12.63 -11.78
C THR A 78 3.56 12.97 -11.25
N ILE A 79 2.98 12.20 -10.33
CA ILE A 79 1.67 12.47 -9.72
C ILE A 79 1.79 13.10 -8.33
N THR A 80 0.70 13.72 -7.86
CA THR A 80 0.61 14.27 -6.50
C THR A 80 0.53 13.18 -5.44
N SER A 81 0.94 13.48 -4.21
CA SER A 81 0.81 12.56 -3.07
C SER A 81 -0.66 12.24 -2.77
N SER A 82 -1.53 13.22 -2.94
CA SER A 82 -2.98 13.05 -2.85
C SER A 82 -3.48 12.01 -3.84
N LEU A 83 -3.12 12.13 -5.14
CA LEU A 83 -3.54 11.19 -6.17
C LEU A 83 -3.00 9.77 -5.94
N ALA A 84 -1.74 9.63 -5.52
CA ALA A 84 -1.15 8.34 -5.17
C ALA A 84 -1.94 7.65 -4.04
N GLY A 85 -2.27 8.40 -2.98
CA GLY A 85 -3.10 7.91 -1.88
C GLY A 85 -4.53 7.56 -2.29
N LEU A 86 -5.11 8.34 -3.23
CA LEU A 86 -6.43 8.05 -3.80
C LEU A 86 -6.46 6.73 -4.56
N ILE A 87 -5.48 6.51 -5.44
CA ILE A 87 -5.35 5.26 -6.19
C ILE A 87 -5.12 4.08 -5.23
N ASN A 88 -4.31 4.27 -4.18
CA ASN A 88 -4.14 3.24 -3.15
C ASN A 88 -5.46 2.88 -2.45
N GLY A 89 -6.37 3.85 -2.26
CA GLY A 89 -7.72 3.61 -1.74
C GLY A 89 -8.56 2.64 -2.58
N SER A 90 -8.17 2.33 -3.81
CA SER A 90 -8.81 1.31 -4.66
C SER A 90 -8.38 -0.13 -4.34
N THR A 91 -7.33 -0.33 -3.55
CA THR A 91 -6.78 -1.65 -3.21
C THR A 91 -7.82 -2.68 -2.76
N PRO A 92 -8.83 -2.36 -1.94
CA PRO A 92 -9.84 -3.34 -1.53
C PRO A 92 -10.67 -3.91 -2.68
N ILE A 93 -10.84 -3.16 -3.76
CA ILE A 93 -11.48 -3.66 -4.99
C ILE A 93 -10.65 -4.78 -5.58
N PHE A 94 -9.33 -4.59 -5.68
CA PHE A 94 -8.40 -5.62 -6.18
C PHE A 94 -8.29 -6.81 -5.24
N ILE A 95 -8.27 -6.60 -3.91
CA ILE A 95 -8.31 -7.70 -2.93
C ILE A 95 -9.51 -8.61 -3.21
N SER A 96 -10.69 -8.00 -3.37
CA SER A 96 -11.93 -8.72 -3.59
C SER A 96 -11.98 -9.40 -4.95
N LEU A 97 -11.54 -8.71 -6.01
CA LEU A 97 -11.49 -9.26 -7.37
C LEU A 97 -10.57 -10.48 -7.44
N ILE A 98 -9.38 -10.39 -6.84
CA ILE A 98 -8.41 -11.48 -6.81
C ILE A 98 -8.93 -12.65 -5.96
N ALA A 99 -9.57 -12.38 -4.82
CA ALA A 99 -10.23 -13.41 -4.02
C ALA A 99 -11.23 -14.23 -4.85
N VAL A 100 -11.97 -13.57 -5.73
CA VAL A 100 -12.93 -14.24 -6.63
C VAL A 100 -12.24 -14.99 -7.76
N LEU A 101 -11.34 -14.33 -8.49
CA LEU A 101 -10.75 -14.88 -9.73
C LEU A 101 -9.74 -16.01 -9.44
N VAL A 102 -8.92 -15.83 -8.40
CA VAL A 102 -7.81 -16.75 -8.08
C VAL A 102 -8.24 -17.75 -7.01
N PHE A 103 -8.85 -17.27 -5.93
CA PHE A 103 -9.22 -18.10 -4.79
C PHE A 103 -10.65 -18.65 -4.88
N LYS A 104 -11.36 -18.41 -6.00
CA LYS A 104 -12.69 -18.93 -6.32
C LYS A 104 -13.74 -18.61 -5.23
N SER A 105 -13.58 -17.51 -4.53
CA SER A 105 -14.55 -17.03 -3.56
C SER A 105 -15.87 -16.72 -4.28
N LYS A 106 -16.99 -17.09 -3.66
CA LYS A 106 -18.30 -16.82 -4.26
C LYS A 106 -18.60 -15.32 -4.21
N ILE A 107 -19.08 -14.77 -5.31
CA ILE A 107 -19.48 -13.37 -5.43
C ILE A 107 -20.96 -13.26 -5.79
N THR A 108 -21.66 -12.33 -5.18
CA THR A 108 -23.07 -12.02 -5.47
C THR A 108 -23.16 -10.98 -6.59
N LYS A 109 -24.34 -10.90 -7.27
CA LYS A 109 -24.60 -9.87 -8.29
C LYS A 109 -24.44 -8.45 -7.73
N LYS A 110 -24.78 -8.20 -6.47
CA LYS A 110 -24.60 -6.91 -5.80
C LYS A 110 -23.12 -6.56 -5.65
N GLN A 111 -22.29 -7.52 -5.28
CA GLN A 111 -20.85 -7.34 -5.18
C GLN A 111 -20.22 -7.02 -6.53
N VAL A 112 -20.66 -7.68 -7.62
CA VAL A 112 -20.22 -7.33 -8.98
C VAL A 112 -20.59 -5.89 -9.32
N LEU A 113 -21.81 -5.45 -8.99
CA LEU A 113 -22.23 -4.07 -9.20
C LEU A 113 -21.31 -3.08 -8.48
N TYR A 114 -20.99 -3.33 -7.21
CA TYR A 114 -20.09 -2.44 -6.45
C TYR A 114 -18.63 -2.47 -6.95
N LEU A 115 -18.15 -3.61 -7.45
CA LEU A 115 -16.84 -3.64 -8.13
C LEU A 115 -16.84 -2.73 -9.35
N ILE A 116 -17.85 -2.82 -10.22
CA ILE A 116 -17.98 -1.97 -11.41
C ILE A 116 -18.07 -0.49 -11.00
N THR A 117 -18.92 -0.16 -10.01
CA THR A 117 -19.05 1.22 -9.52
C THR A 117 -17.72 1.74 -8.97
N GLY A 118 -16.97 0.90 -8.25
CA GLY A 118 -15.63 1.23 -7.76
C GLY A 118 -14.64 1.53 -8.88
N PHE A 119 -14.65 0.75 -9.97
CA PHE A 119 -13.82 1.03 -11.15
C PHE A 119 -14.17 2.37 -11.82
N VAL A 120 -15.46 2.73 -11.87
CA VAL A 120 -15.87 4.06 -12.34
C VAL A 120 -15.32 5.16 -11.43
N GLY A 121 -15.34 4.95 -10.12
CA GLY A 121 -14.73 5.89 -9.17
C GLY A 121 -13.21 6.03 -9.38
N ILE A 122 -12.49 4.91 -9.59
CA ILE A 122 -11.04 4.94 -9.89
C ILE A 122 -10.78 5.74 -11.17
N TYR A 123 -11.60 5.57 -12.19
CA TYR A 123 -11.48 6.34 -13.43
C TYR A 123 -11.53 7.85 -13.18
N PHE A 124 -12.52 8.33 -12.42
CA PHE A 124 -12.62 9.75 -12.06
C PHE A 124 -11.47 10.25 -11.19
N VAL A 125 -10.97 9.42 -10.28
CA VAL A 125 -9.80 9.74 -9.46
C VAL A 125 -8.54 9.88 -10.31
N SER A 126 -8.33 8.95 -11.26
CA SER A 126 -7.07 8.87 -12.02
C SER A 126 -6.99 9.85 -13.18
N PHE A 127 -8.11 10.16 -13.82
CA PHE A 127 -8.10 10.89 -15.09
C PHE A 127 -8.83 12.24 -15.04
N GLY A 128 -9.69 12.50 -14.06
CA GLY A 128 -10.51 13.72 -14.05
C GLY A 128 -11.43 13.87 -15.27
N PHE A 129 -11.91 15.08 -15.52
CA PHE A 129 -12.69 15.40 -16.75
C PHE A 129 -11.87 16.11 -17.81
N SER A 130 -10.80 16.79 -17.42
CA SER A 130 -10.21 17.85 -18.26
C SER A 130 -9.39 17.34 -19.45
N ASN A 131 -8.84 16.11 -19.42
CA ASN A 131 -8.04 15.59 -20.54
C ASN A 131 -7.97 14.05 -20.60
N ALA A 132 -9.08 13.37 -20.39
CA ALA A 132 -9.15 11.90 -20.26
C ALA A 132 -8.52 11.07 -21.41
N PHE A 133 -8.14 11.70 -22.52
CA PHE A 133 -7.57 11.01 -23.68
C PHE A 133 -6.28 11.64 -24.21
N SER A 134 -5.77 12.73 -23.63
CA SER A 134 -4.62 13.44 -24.20
C SER A 134 -3.26 13.05 -23.60
N GLU A 135 -3.18 12.64 -22.32
CA GLU A 135 -1.93 12.17 -21.73
C GLU A 135 -2.20 11.07 -20.70
N PHE A 136 -1.77 9.86 -21.02
CA PHE A 136 -1.79 8.73 -20.10
C PHE A 136 -0.68 8.95 -19.05
N ASP A 137 -1.06 9.29 -17.81
CA ASP A 137 -0.06 9.50 -16.76
C ASP A 137 0.53 8.15 -16.31
N LEU A 138 1.80 7.94 -16.65
CA LEU A 138 2.53 6.72 -16.28
C LEU A 138 2.57 6.53 -14.76
N GLY A 139 2.64 7.62 -13.97
CA GLY A 139 2.61 7.54 -12.52
C GLY A 139 1.30 6.97 -11.98
N ALA A 140 0.15 7.38 -12.55
CA ALA A 140 -1.14 6.80 -12.17
C ALA A 140 -1.20 5.29 -12.48
N LEU A 141 -0.65 4.85 -13.61
CA LEU A 141 -0.56 3.43 -13.94
C LEU A 141 0.34 2.67 -12.96
N LEU A 142 1.49 3.21 -12.61
CA LEU A 142 2.40 2.60 -11.65
C LEU A 142 1.75 2.45 -10.27
N ALA A 143 1.04 3.48 -9.79
CA ALA A 143 0.27 3.43 -8.55
C ALA A 143 -0.85 2.37 -8.60
N LEU A 144 -1.52 2.22 -9.75
CA LEU A 144 -2.56 1.21 -9.95
C LEU A 144 -1.97 -0.22 -9.92
N LEU A 145 -0.83 -0.44 -10.56
CA LEU A 145 -0.10 -1.71 -10.51
C LEU A 145 0.32 -2.06 -9.08
N ALA A 146 0.74 -1.07 -8.29
CA ALA A 146 1.03 -1.25 -6.88
C ALA A 146 -0.21 -1.69 -6.09
N ALA A 147 -1.38 -1.07 -6.32
CA ALA A 147 -2.63 -1.43 -5.67
C ALA A 147 -3.10 -2.86 -6.03
N ILE A 148 -2.91 -3.28 -7.29
CA ILE A 148 -3.17 -4.66 -7.73
C ILE A 148 -2.23 -5.64 -7.00
N SER A 149 -0.95 -5.31 -6.92
CA SER A 149 0.07 -6.11 -6.23
C SER A 149 -0.30 -6.35 -4.76
N TYR A 150 -0.78 -5.32 -4.06
CA TYR A 150 -1.32 -5.44 -2.70
C TYR A 150 -2.49 -6.42 -2.62
N GLY A 151 -3.39 -6.36 -3.60
CA GLY A 151 -4.53 -7.29 -3.66
C GLY A 151 -4.10 -8.75 -3.70
N ILE A 152 -3.04 -9.09 -4.43
CA ILE A 152 -2.49 -10.45 -4.49
C ILE A 152 -1.86 -10.82 -3.13
N ALA A 153 -0.98 -9.96 -2.61
CA ALA A 153 -0.21 -10.23 -1.41
C ALA A 153 -1.06 -10.45 -0.16
N ILE A 154 -2.14 -9.65 0.00
CA ILE A 154 -3.06 -9.75 1.15
C ILE A 154 -3.76 -11.11 1.17
N ASN A 155 -4.17 -11.62 0.02
CA ASN A 155 -4.79 -12.95 -0.07
C ASN A 155 -3.79 -14.09 0.27
N ILE A 156 -2.49 -13.93 -0.07
CA ILE A 156 -1.45 -14.91 0.27
C ILE A 156 -1.13 -14.89 1.76
N VAL A 157 -1.06 -13.72 2.37
CA VAL A 157 -0.58 -13.58 3.76
C VAL A 157 -1.63 -13.92 4.81
N GLN A 158 -2.92 -13.77 4.50
CA GLN A 158 -4.01 -13.99 5.47
C GLN A 158 -3.96 -15.37 6.16
N PRO A 159 -3.82 -16.52 5.46
CA PRO A 159 -3.70 -17.82 6.12
C PRO A 159 -2.44 -17.94 6.99
N LEU A 160 -1.32 -17.32 6.57
CA LEU A 160 -0.07 -17.33 7.33
C LEU A 160 -0.18 -16.53 8.64
N ILE A 161 -0.90 -15.41 8.63
CA ILE A 161 -1.19 -14.63 9.84
C ILE A 161 -2.00 -15.48 10.82
N LYS A 162 -3.05 -16.15 10.35
CA LYS A 162 -3.88 -17.01 11.21
C LYS A 162 -3.13 -18.20 11.81
N GLU A 163 -2.17 -18.76 11.07
CA GLU A 163 -1.40 -19.92 11.53
C GLU A 163 -0.27 -19.54 12.50
N HIS A 164 0.45 -18.44 12.22
CA HIS A 164 1.69 -18.09 12.91
C HIS A 164 1.59 -16.80 13.75
N GLY A 165 0.50 -16.04 13.58
CA GLY A 165 0.30 -14.72 14.19
C GLY A 165 0.97 -13.58 13.42
N SER A 166 0.47 -12.39 13.65
CA SER A 166 0.80 -11.16 12.92
C SER A 166 2.28 -10.80 12.96
N LEU A 167 2.85 -10.72 14.16
CA LEU A 167 4.24 -10.25 14.36
C LEU A 167 5.27 -11.16 13.70
N LYS A 168 5.09 -12.48 13.85
CA LYS A 168 6.02 -13.47 13.29
C LYS A 168 5.97 -13.49 11.76
N THR A 169 4.78 -13.41 11.20
CA THR A 169 4.54 -13.37 9.76
C THR A 169 5.14 -12.10 9.15
N LEU A 170 4.87 -10.93 9.75
CA LEU A 170 5.43 -9.66 9.30
C LEU A 170 6.97 -9.64 9.35
N LYS A 171 7.55 -10.16 10.43
CA LYS A 171 9.00 -10.24 10.64
C LYS A 171 9.72 -10.96 9.50
N ILE A 172 9.20 -12.10 9.06
CA ILE A 172 9.82 -12.88 7.98
C ILE A 172 9.53 -12.23 6.62
N ALA A 173 8.32 -11.71 6.38
CA ALA A 173 8.01 -10.98 5.16
C ALA A 173 8.92 -9.76 4.95
N LEU A 174 9.16 -8.96 6.00
CA LEU A 174 10.09 -7.82 5.96
C LEU A 174 11.53 -8.24 5.67
N ARG A 175 12.00 -9.38 6.19
CA ARG A 175 13.36 -9.88 5.89
C ARG A 175 13.53 -10.20 4.42
N TYR A 176 12.56 -10.89 3.81
CA TYR A 176 12.57 -11.13 2.36
C TYR A 176 12.46 -9.82 1.58
N ALA A 177 11.60 -8.92 2.00
CA ALA A 177 11.45 -7.63 1.36
C ALA A 177 12.75 -6.81 1.35
N VAL A 178 13.52 -6.79 2.45
CA VAL A 178 14.84 -6.14 2.51
C VAL A 178 15.80 -6.75 1.49
N ILE A 179 15.89 -8.09 1.44
CA ILE A 179 16.78 -8.77 0.50
C ILE A 179 16.39 -8.42 -0.94
N ILE A 180 15.11 -8.52 -1.27
CA ILE A 180 14.60 -8.25 -2.62
C ILE A 180 14.82 -6.78 -3.00
N SER A 181 14.45 -5.85 -2.12
CA SER A 181 14.61 -4.41 -2.39
C SER A 181 16.08 -4.00 -2.49
N PHE A 182 16.97 -4.62 -1.73
CA PHE A 182 18.42 -4.41 -1.86
C PHE A 182 18.94 -4.88 -3.22
N VAL A 183 18.55 -6.09 -3.66
CA VAL A 183 18.94 -6.60 -4.99
C VAL A 183 18.40 -5.69 -6.09
N LEU A 184 17.15 -5.24 -6.00
CA LEU A 184 16.58 -4.30 -6.97
C LEU A 184 17.33 -2.96 -6.98
N LEU A 185 17.71 -2.45 -5.80
CA LEU A 185 18.49 -1.22 -5.67
C LEU A 185 19.85 -1.32 -6.39
N ILE A 186 20.66 -2.34 -6.08
CA ILE A 186 22.02 -2.45 -6.65
C ILE A 186 22.03 -2.77 -8.15
N ILE A 187 20.95 -3.36 -8.70
CA ILE A 187 20.84 -3.64 -10.14
C ILE A 187 20.40 -2.39 -10.92
N ASN A 188 19.51 -1.56 -10.34
CA ASN A 188 18.84 -0.48 -11.09
C ASN A 188 19.27 0.94 -10.67
N SER A 189 19.97 1.08 -9.54
CA SER A 189 20.39 2.38 -9.01
C SER A 189 21.69 2.24 -8.21
N THR A 190 22.19 3.37 -7.72
CA THR A 190 23.33 3.43 -6.79
C THR A 190 22.83 3.70 -5.38
N PRO A 191 23.29 2.95 -4.36
CA PRO A 191 22.95 3.25 -2.98
C PRO A 191 23.41 4.66 -2.59
N SER A 192 22.47 5.51 -2.19
CA SER A 192 22.69 6.88 -1.72
C SER A 192 22.44 6.96 -0.23
N VAL A 193 23.32 7.65 0.51
CA VAL A 193 23.18 7.79 1.96
C VAL A 193 22.20 8.92 2.27
N PRO A 194 21.11 8.67 3.03
CA PRO A 194 20.16 9.70 3.41
C PRO A 194 20.83 10.79 4.26
N THR A 195 20.57 12.07 3.97
CA THR A 195 21.07 13.16 4.80
C THR A 195 20.12 13.49 5.95
N TYR A 196 20.68 13.97 7.05
CA TYR A 196 19.90 14.30 8.25
C TYR A 196 18.83 15.37 7.99
N ASN A 197 19.14 16.33 7.13
CA ASN A 197 18.32 17.52 6.95
C ASN A 197 17.12 17.32 6.00
N VAL A 198 17.15 16.34 5.11
CA VAL A 198 16.15 16.20 4.04
C VAL A 198 15.40 14.87 4.16
N SER A 199 16.08 13.76 3.99
CA SER A 199 15.40 12.46 3.80
C SER A 199 15.34 11.58 5.05
N LEU A 200 16.20 11.81 6.07
CA LEU A 200 16.26 10.92 7.23
C LEU A 200 14.94 10.88 8.02
N PHE A 201 14.34 12.04 8.33
CA PHE A 201 13.06 12.07 9.05
C PHE A 201 11.92 11.43 8.25
N PRO A 202 11.70 11.78 6.96
CA PRO A 202 10.77 11.07 6.11
C PRO A 202 10.96 9.55 6.10
N LEU A 203 12.19 9.06 5.97
CA LEU A 203 12.49 7.63 5.97
C LEU A 203 12.21 6.95 7.30
N LEU A 204 12.47 7.62 8.43
CA LEU A 204 12.09 7.10 9.76
C LEU A 204 10.57 6.98 9.90
N MET A 205 9.80 7.99 9.46
CA MET A 205 8.34 7.94 9.45
C MET A 205 7.82 6.82 8.52
N LEU A 206 8.40 6.68 7.33
CA LEU A 206 8.09 5.59 6.39
C LEU A 206 8.43 4.21 6.96
N GLY A 207 9.61 4.06 7.57
CA GLY A 207 10.10 2.78 8.07
C GLY A 207 9.41 2.38 9.37
N VAL A 208 9.53 3.18 10.43
CA VAL A 208 8.95 2.88 11.74
C VAL A 208 7.43 2.99 11.72
N GLY A 209 6.92 4.14 11.24
CA GLY A 209 5.49 4.42 11.22
C GLY A 209 4.73 3.53 10.24
N SER A 210 5.04 3.69 8.96
CA SER A 210 4.22 3.06 7.90
C SER A 210 4.59 1.59 7.65
N SER A 211 5.88 1.22 7.68
CA SER A 211 6.32 -0.17 7.39
C SER A 211 6.43 -1.04 8.65
N GLY A 212 6.55 -0.42 9.84
CA GLY A 212 6.56 -1.12 11.13
C GLY A 212 5.18 -1.13 11.80
N ILE A 213 4.82 -0.01 12.42
CA ILE A 213 3.63 0.10 13.29
C ILE A 213 2.34 -0.13 12.48
N ALA A 214 2.19 0.53 11.33
CA ALA A 214 0.96 0.43 10.55
C ALA A 214 0.76 -0.99 9.99
N PHE A 215 1.83 -1.65 9.48
CA PHE A 215 1.74 -3.04 9.02
C PHE A 215 1.41 -4.01 10.15
N LEU A 216 2.06 -3.89 11.31
CA LEU A 216 1.75 -4.74 12.45
C LEU A 216 0.29 -4.56 12.91
N SER A 217 -0.17 -3.31 13.00
CA SER A 217 -1.56 -3.01 13.35
C SER A 217 -2.54 -3.57 12.33
N PHE A 218 -2.20 -3.51 11.03
CA PHE A 218 -3.06 -4.06 9.97
C PHE A 218 -3.05 -5.59 9.95
N TYR A 219 -1.91 -6.23 10.20
CA TYR A 219 -1.82 -7.68 10.32
C TYR A 219 -2.65 -8.19 11.51
N ASN A 220 -2.61 -7.49 12.66
CA ASN A 220 -3.48 -7.81 13.80
C ASN A 220 -4.95 -7.67 13.43
N LEU A 221 -5.31 -6.62 12.68
CA LEU A 221 -6.68 -6.44 12.21
C LEU A 221 -7.11 -7.56 11.24
N ILE A 222 -6.22 -8.00 10.33
CA ILE A 222 -6.49 -9.17 9.46
C ILE A 222 -6.70 -10.44 10.28
N ASP A 223 -5.92 -10.61 11.34
CA ASP A 223 -6.05 -11.77 12.25
C ASP A 223 -7.42 -11.78 12.95
N ASP A 224 -7.84 -10.61 13.43
CA ASP A 224 -9.09 -10.46 14.17
C ASP A 224 -10.34 -10.60 13.26
N VAL A 225 -10.39 -9.88 12.14
CA VAL A 225 -11.62 -9.73 11.33
C VAL A 225 -11.48 -10.23 9.89
N GLY A 226 -10.31 -10.69 9.47
CA GLY A 226 -10.02 -11.14 8.11
C GLY A 226 -9.66 -10.01 7.14
N ALA A 227 -9.11 -10.40 5.97
CA ALA A 227 -8.55 -9.45 4.99
C ALA A 227 -9.60 -8.50 4.40
N VAL A 228 -10.78 -9.02 4.06
CA VAL A 228 -11.86 -8.22 3.43
C VAL A 228 -12.39 -7.16 4.40
N ALA A 229 -12.72 -7.53 5.64
CA ALA A 229 -13.19 -6.57 6.64
C ALA A 229 -12.08 -5.61 7.08
N GLY A 230 -10.84 -6.10 7.24
CA GLY A 230 -9.66 -5.29 7.55
C GLY A 230 -9.37 -4.24 6.47
N SER A 231 -9.68 -4.52 5.21
CA SER A 231 -9.44 -3.61 4.08
C SER A 231 -10.23 -2.28 4.17
N ILE A 232 -11.27 -2.19 5.02
CA ILE A 232 -11.97 -0.92 5.30
C ILE A 232 -10.98 0.16 5.77
N THR A 233 -9.90 -0.22 6.45
CA THR A 233 -8.82 0.68 6.86
C THR A 233 -8.20 1.42 5.66
N VAL A 234 -8.06 0.74 4.53
CA VAL A 234 -7.44 1.28 3.32
C VAL A 234 -8.31 2.38 2.69
N TYR A 235 -9.65 2.31 2.85
CA TYR A 235 -10.56 3.35 2.33
C TYR A 235 -10.43 4.71 3.02
N ILE A 236 -9.87 4.74 4.22
CA ILE A 236 -9.68 5.96 4.98
C ILE A 236 -8.35 6.66 4.56
N ILE A 237 -7.41 5.93 3.95
CA ILE A 237 -6.11 6.45 3.51
C ILE A 237 -6.25 7.69 2.60
N PRO A 238 -7.12 7.70 1.57
CA PRO A 238 -7.32 8.86 0.71
C PRO A 238 -7.63 10.15 1.47
N ILE A 239 -8.42 10.06 2.54
CA ILE A 239 -8.78 11.23 3.35
C ILE A 239 -7.50 11.85 3.95
N PHE A 240 -6.65 11.03 4.55
CA PHE A 240 -5.41 11.50 5.15
C PHE A 240 -4.40 11.99 4.10
N SER A 241 -4.22 11.28 2.98
CA SER A 241 -3.28 11.69 1.94
C SER A 241 -3.69 13.03 1.31
N THR A 242 -5.00 13.24 1.06
CA THR A 242 -5.51 14.51 0.53
C THR A 242 -5.33 15.65 1.55
N ILE A 243 -5.65 15.43 2.83
CA ILE A 243 -5.43 16.44 3.88
C ILE A 243 -3.95 16.82 3.97
N PHE A 244 -3.05 15.83 4.00
CA PHE A 244 -1.62 16.09 4.10
C PHE A 244 -1.05 16.74 2.84
N GLY A 245 -1.44 16.28 1.64
CA GLY A 245 -1.02 16.88 0.37
C GLY A 245 -1.48 18.35 0.26
N PHE A 246 -2.73 18.63 0.58
CA PHE A 246 -3.26 19.99 0.60
C PHE A 246 -2.53 20.88 1.64
N THR A 247 -2.35 20.39 2.87
CA THR A 247 -1.84 21.20 3.98
C THR A 247 -0.33 21.46 3.88
N PHE A 248 0.46 20.47 3.44
CA PHE A 248 1.92 20.53 3.49
C PHE A 248 2.59 20.73 2.14
N LEU A 249 1.94 20.30 1.04
CA LEU A 249 2.50 20.37 -0.31
C LEU A 249 1.76 21.38 -1.21
N ASN A 250 0.70 22.06 -0.69
CA ASN A 250 -0.17 22.95 -1.47
C ASN A 250 -0.77 22.26 -2.73
N GLU A 251 -1.02 20.94 -2.66
CA GLU A 251 -1.60 20.19 -3.77
C GLU A 251 -3.07 20.57 -3.96
N ALA A 252 -3.43 20.96 -5.17
CA ALA A 252 -4.83 21.17 -5.53
C ALA A 252 -5.49 19.83 -5.87
N THR A 253 -6.68 19.58 -5.34
CA THR A 253 -7.50 18.41 -5.68
C THR A 253 -8.71 18.87 -6.48
N GLU A 254 -8.91 18.32 -7.67
CA GLU A 254 -10.08 18.65 -8.49
C GLU A 254 -11.36 18.07 -7.87
N VAL A 255 -12.48 18.80 -8.04
CA VAL A 255 -13.80 18.37 -7.54
C VAL A 255 -14.17 16.97 -8.05
N ILE A 256 -13.79 16.66 -9.29
CA ILE A 256 -14.09 15.36 -9.92
C ILE A 256 -13.33 14.21 -9.23
N GLN A 257 -12.09 14.46 -8.79
CA GLN A 257 -11.32 13.49 -8.01
C GLN A 257 -11.99 13.22 -6.66
N LEU A 258 -12.52 14.26 -5.99
CA LEU A 258 -13.29 14.12 -4.75
C LEU A 258 -14.55 13.28 -4.97
N ILE A 259 -15.27 13.48 -6.07
CA ILE A 259 -16.42 12.66 -6.45
C ILE A 259 -15.98 11.21 -6.69
N GLY A 260 -14.87 10.99 -7.41
CA GLY A 260 -14.29 9.67 -7.63
C GLY A 260 -13.96 8.96 -6.32
N ILE A 261 -13.32 9.67 -5.35
CA ILE A 261 -13.05 9.17 -4.01
C ILE A 261 -14.34 8.70 -3.33
N PHE A 262 -15.37 9.54 -3.33
CA PHE A 262 -16.65 9.21 -2.69
C PHE A 262 -17.25 7.94 -3.30
N ILE A 263 -17.22 7.81 -4.63
CA ILE A 263 -17.70 6.61 -5.34
C ILE A 263 -16.88 5.37 -4.93
N VAL A 264 -15.55 5.46 -4.90
CA VAL A 264 -14.66 4.35 -4.49
C VAL A 264 -14.97 3.94 -3.06
N ILE A 265 -14.97 4.89 -2.11
CA ILE A 265 -15.24 4.61 -0.69
C ILE A 265 -16.62 4.00 -0.51
N PHE A 266 -17.65 4.57 -1.15
CA PHE A 266 -19.01 4.06 -1.08
C PHE A 266 -19.14 2.63 -1.63
N SER A 267 -18.59 2.39 -2.83
CA SER A 267 -18.62 1.07 -3.47
C SER A 267 -17.97 0.02 -2.59
N ALA A 268 -16.86 0.35 -2.09
CA ALA A 268 -16.04 -0.52 -1.30
C ALA A 268 -16.65 -0.80 0.09
N PHE A 269 -17.22 0.21 0.75
CA PHE A 269 -17.98 0.03 1.99
C PHE A 269 -19.20 -0.88 1.78
N GLN A 270 -19.96 -0.66 0.72
CA GLN A 270 -21.12 -1.50 0.41
C GLN A 270 -20.72 -2.93 0.04
N PHE A 271 -19.61 -3.11 -0.68
CA PHE A 271 -19.07 -4.43 -0.98
C PHE A 271 -18.73 -5.21 0.29
N SER A 272 -18.05 -4.58 1.26
CA SER A 272 -17.66 -5.23 2.53
C SER A 272 -18.86 -5.65 3.38
N ARG A 273 -19.96 -4.89 3.37
CA ARG A 273 -21.18 -5.20 4.14
C ARG A 273 -21.95 -6.43 3.64
N ILE A 274 -21.72 -6.87 2.40
CA ILE A 274 -22.39 -8.05 1.85
C ILE A 274 -21.68 -9.34 2.27
N ASN A 275 -20.43 -9.25 2.71
CA ASN A 275 -19.64 -10.40 3.16
C ASN A 275 -19.82 -10.73 4.65
N ASN A 276 -20.55 -9.88 5.38
CA ASN A 276 -20.96 -10.08 6.76
C ASN A 276 -22.47 -10.41 6.82
#